data_fcafb086e77245250b1eee985f7efddb
#
_entry.id   fcafb086e77245250b1eee985f7efddb
#
_cell.length_a   1.000
_cell.length_b   1.000
_cell.length_c   1.000
_cell.angle_alpha   90.00
_cell.angle_beta   90.00
_cell.angle_gamma   90.00
#
_symmetry.space_group_name_H-M   'P 1'
#
loop_
_entity.id
_entity.type
_entity.pdbx_description
1 polymer ?
#
loop_
_entity_poly.entity_id
_entity_poly.type
_entity_poly.pdbx_seq_one_letter_code
_entity_poly.pdbx_strand_id
1 'polypeptide(L)'
;MIGESGAGKSLIAKALLEYLPFDLSCTYDSYQFDGENVSRLSQYYGHTIGYISQNYAESFNDHTKLGKQLTAIYRKHYKGSKEEALSKVDKALSWVNLQSKDILNKYSFQLSGGQLERVYIASVLMLEPKLIIADEPVASLDALNGNQVMDLLQHIVLEHGQTLFIITHNLSHVLKYCQYIYVLKEGQIIERGNINHFKYEHLHPYTERLIKYRTQLKRDYYD
;
A
#
# COMPACT_ATOMS: atom_id res chain seq x y z
N MET A 1 4.94 -6.06 6.74
CA MET A 1 5.48 -5.70 8.08
C MET A 1 4.33 -5.55 9.06
N ILE A 2 4.45 -6.14 10.24
CA ILE A 2 3.45 -6.10 11.32
C ILE A 2 4.07 -5.60 12.64
N GLY A 3 3.22 -5.18 13.56
CA GLY A 3 3.56 -4.72 14.91
C GLY A 3 2.42 -3.91 15.51
N GLU A 4 2.51 -3.58 16.79
CA GLU A 4 1.53 -2.73 17.48
C GLU A 4 1.48 -1.31 16.90
N SER A 5 0.39 -0.59 17.20
CA SER A 5 0.31 0.84 16.89
C SER A 5 1.42 1.59 17.62
N GLY A 6 2.07 2.52 16.95
CA GLY A 6 3.23 3.24 17.51
C GLY A 6 4.57 2.52 17.43
N ALA A 7 4.65 1.27 16.94
CA ALA A 7 5.92 0.55 16.82
C ALA A 7 6.91 1.14 15.79
N GLY A 8 6.51 2.14 15.00
CA GLY A 8 7.37 2.80 14.03
C GLY A 8 7.20 2.32 12.58
N LYS A 9 6.19 1.49 12.27
CA LYS A 9 5.99 0.90 10.93
C LYS A 9 5.90 1.93 9.81
N SER A 10 5.02 2.91 9.94
CA SER A 10 4.86 3.99 8.94
C SER A 10 6.10 4.89 8.87
N LEU A 11 6.85 5.02 9.98
CA LEU A 11 8.11 5.78 9.98
C LEU A 11 9.18 5.07 9.15
N ILE A 12 9.25 3.72 9.21
CA ILE A 12 10.13 2.92 8.34
C ILE A 12 9.74 3.09 6.87
N ALA A 13 8.45 3.07 6.53
CA ALA A 13 8.02 3.35 5.16
C ALA A 13 8.46 4.73 4.68
N LYS A 14 8.27 5.75 5.52
CA LYS A 14 8.70 7.12 5.23
C LYS A 14 10.22 7.23 5.11
N ALA A 15 10.98 6.53 5.95
CA ALA A 15 12.43 6.46 5.86
C ALA A 15 12.89 5.81 4.56
N LEU A 16 12.30 4.67 4.18
CA LEU A 16 12.55 4.00 2.89
C LEU A 16 12.22 4.90 1.70
N LEU A 17 11.22 5.77 1.83
CA LEU A 17 10.82 6.72 0.79
C LEU A 17 11.55 8.07 0.89
N GLU A 18 12.54 8.24 1.77
CA GLU A 18 13.20 9.54 2.01
C GLU A 18 12.20 10.67 2.29
N TYR A 19 11.04 10.34 2.88
CA TYR A 19 9.94 11.26 3.19
C TYR A 19 9.72 11.37 4.69
N LEU A 20 10.81 11.56 5.43
CA LEU A 20 10.76 11.80 6.88
C LEU A 20 10.30 13.22 7.20
N PRO A 21 9.68 13.45 8.37
CA PRO A 21 9.52 14.77 8.95
C PRO A 21 10.85 15.51 9.05
N PHE A 22 10.83 16.83 8.95
CA PHE A 22 12.03 17.67 8.87
C PHE A 22 12.95 17.60 10.10
N ASP A 23 12.41 17.18 11.23
CA ASP A 23 13.10 17.02 12.52
C ASP A 23 13.73 15.63 12.70
N LEU A 24 13.55 14.73 11.72
CA LEU A 24 14.09 13.37 11.74
C LEU A 24 15.09 13.16 10.60
N SER A 25 16.14 12.41 10.91
CA SER A 25 17.12 11.94 9.91
C SER A 25 17.24 10.43 9.93
N CYS A 26 17.58 9.85 8.78
CA CYS A 26 17.84 8.42 8.64
C CYS A 26 19.31 8.21 8.30
N THR A 27 19.94 7.26 8.99
CA THR A 27 21.28 6.76 8.66
C THR A 27 21.17 5.28 8.32
N TYR A 28 21.94 4.81 7.33
CA TYR A 28 21.98 3.43 6.90
C TYR A 28 23.37 3.04 6.42
N ASP A 29 23.75 1.80 6.61
CA ASP A 29 25.03 1.27 6.15
C ASP A 29 25.04 1.04 4.63
N SER A 30 23.91 0.57 4.10
CA SER A 30 23.72 0.39 2.67
C SER A 30 22.24 0.55 2.32
N TYR A 31 21.99 1.09 1.12
CA TYR A 31 20.65 1.21 0.58
C TYR A 31 20.66 0.69 -0.87
N GLN A 32 19.95 -0.40 -1.08
CA GLN A 32 19.92 -1.08 -2.38
C GLN A 32 18.47 -1.23 -2.86
N PHE A 33 18.26 -1.03 -4.14
CA PHE A 33 17.03 -1.31 -4.83
C PHE A 33 17.34 -2.11 -6.11
N ASP A 34 16.66 -3.24 -6.29
CA ASP A 34 16.87 -4.16 -7.44
C ASP A 34 18.33 -4.61 -7.59
N GLY A 35 19.04 -4.76 -6.44
CA GLY A 35 20.45 -5.18 -6.36
C GLY A 35 21.48 -4.07 -6.58
N GLU A 36 21.05 -2.85 -6.91
CA GLU A 36 21.93 -1.71 -7.13
C GLU A 36 21.93 -0.74 -5.95
N ASN A 37 23.10 -0.16 -5.64
CA ASN A 37 23.18 0.89 -4.63
C ASN A 37 22.46 2.16 -5.12
N VAL A 38 21.61 2.69 -4.27
CA VAL A 38 20.80 3.86 -4.57
C VAL A 38 21.24 5.04 -3.72
N SER A 39 21.59 6.15 -4.37
CA SER A 39 21.94 7.40 -3.68
C SER A 39 20.72 8.28 -3.38
N ARG A 40 19.65 8.16 -4.16
CA ARG A 40 18.37 8.86 -3.97
C ARG A 40 17.21 8.05 -4.53
N LEU A 41 16.22 7.72 -3.68
CA LEU A 41 15.01 7.03 -4.12
C LEU A 41 14.02 7.93 -4.85
N SER A 42 14.05 9.23 -4.62
CA SER A 42 13.09 10.16 -5.21
C SER A 42 13.02 10.08 -6.76
N GLN A 43 14.10 9.69 -7.41
CA GLN A 43 14.12 9.45 -8.86
C GLN A 43 13.29 8.24 -9.33
N TYR A 44 12.95 7.33 -8.41
CA TYR A 44 12.17 6.12 -8.70
C TYR A 44 10.68 6.26 -8.40
N TYR A 45 10.25 7.39 -7.81
CA TYR A 45 8.84 7.56 -7.42
C TYR A 45 7.91 7.62 -8.63
N GLY A 46 6.78 6.98 -8.47
CA GLY A 46 5.72 6.87 -9.46
C GLY A 46 5.89 5.66 -10.38
N HIS A 47 6.87 5.68 -11.26
CA HIS A 47 7.05 4.63 -12.28
C HIS A 47 7.80 3.38 -11.79
N THR A 48 8.55 3.46 -10.70
CA THR A 48 9.29 2.31 -10.15
C THR A 48 8.83 1.96 -8.74
N ILE A 49 8.58 2.98 -7.90
CA ILE A 49 8.07 2.81 -6.54
C ILE A 49 6.76 3.59 -6.42
N GLY A 50 5.68 2.87 -6.15
CA GLY A 50 4.37 3.42 -5.80
C GLY A 50 4.15 3.41 -4.29
N TYR A 51 3.45 4.40 -3.76
CA TYR A 51 3.09 4.47 -2.35
C TYR A 51 1.58 4.62 -2.18
N ILE A 52 0.99 3.70 -1.43
CA ILE A 52 -0.41 3.76 -1.02
C ILE A 52 -0.42 4.12 0.47
N SER A 53 -0.85 5.35 0.78
CA SER A 53 -0.91 5.84 2.15
C SER A 53 -2.29 5.63 2.77
N GLN A 54 -2.34 5.61 4.09
CA GLN A 54 -3.59 5.56 4.86
C GLN A 54 -4.49 6.79 4.60
N ASN A 55 -3.89 7.97 4.34
CA ASN A 55 -4.62 9.25 4.17
C ASN A 55 -4.96 9.52 2.69
N TYR A 56 -5.62 8.57 2.02
CA TYR A 56 -5.98 8.70 0.61
C TYR A 56 -6.92 9.89 0.31
N ALA A 57 -7.76 10.30 1.27
CA ALA A 57 -8.73 11.37 1.07
C ALA A 57 -8.06 12.73 0.79
N GLU A 58 -6.90 12.99 1.42
CA GLU A 58 -6.14 14.23 1.23
C GLU A 58 -5.32 14.26 -0.07
N SER A 59 -5.31 13.15 -0.82
CA SER A 59 -4.46 13.02 -2.02
C SER A 59 -5.06 13.71 -3.26
N PHE A 60 -6.34 14.09 -3.20
CA PHE A 60 -7.03 14.73 -4.31
C PHE A 60 -7.48 16.14 -3.96
N ASN A 61 -7.40 17.04 -4.96
CA ASN A 61 -7.92 18.40 -4.84
C ASN A 61 -9.44 18.41 -5.09
N ASP A 62 -10.20 18.92 -4.12
CA ASP A 62 -11.67 18.96 -4.16
C ASP A 62 -12.25 19.90 -5.22
N HIS A 63 -11.44 20.84 -5.76
CA HIS A 63 -11.86 21.83 -6.77
C HIS A 63 -11.53 21.40 -8.19
N THR A 64 -10.96 20.21 -8.39
CA THR A 64 -10.55 19.71 -9.70
C THR A 64 -11.16 18.32 -9.94
N LYS A 65 -11.75 18.12 -11.12
CA LYS A 65 -12.32 16.82 -11.51
C LYS A 65 -11.26 15.72 -11.50
N LEU A 66 -11.62 14.54 -11.02
CA LEU A 66 -10.72 13.39 -10.88
C LEU A 66 -10.04 12.99 -12.19
N GLY A 67 -10.76 13.00 -13.31
CA GLY A 67 -10.16 12.69 -14.60
C GLY A 67 -9.02 13.64 -14.99
N LYS A 68 -9.13 14.92 -14.64
CA LYS A 68 -8.07 15.90 -14.88
C LYS A 68 -6.87 15.66 -13.98
N GLN A 69 -7.10 15.28 -12.73
CA GLN A 69 -6.03 14.97 -11.77
C GLN A 69 -5.29 13.69 -12.16
N LEU A 70 -6.03 12.61 -12.43
CA LEU A 70 -5.45 11.32 -12.83
C LEU A 70 -4.61 11.42 -14.10
N THR A 71 -5.13 12.09 -15.13
CA THR A 71 -4.36 12.32 -16.37
C THR A 71 -3.13 13.20 -16.15
N ALA A 72 -3.20 14.18 -15.23
CA ALA A 72 -2.04 15.01 -14.87
C ALA A 72 -0.97 14.19 -14.14
N ILE A 73 -1.35 13.30 -13.22
CA ILE A 73 -0.44 12.38 -12.53
C ILE A 73 0.31 11.52 -13.56
N TYR A 74 -0.42 10.86 -14.47
CA TYR A 74 0.22 10.02 -15.50
C TYR A 74 1.20 10.83 -16.34
N ARG A 75 0.79 12.00 -16.88
CA ARG A 75 1.61 12.84 -17.74
C ARG A 75 2.80 13.48 -17.04
N LYS A 76 2.81 13.57 -15.73
CA LYS A 76 3.98 14.01 -14.95
C LYS A 76 5.12 12.98 -15.01
N HIS A 77 4.78 11.70 -15.05
CA HIS A 77 5.75 10.61 -15.04
C HIS A 77 6.09 10.09 -16.45
N TYR A 78 5.13 10.20 -17.37
CA TYR A 78 5.29 9.74 -18.75
C TYR A 78 4.99 10.89 -19.74
N LYS A 79 5.87 11.07 -20.71
CA LYS A 79 5.70 12.08 -21.79
C LYS A 79 4.69 11.60 -22.84
N GLY A 80 3.49 11.21 -22.40
CA GLY A 80 2.43 10.68 -23.25
C GLY A 80 1.40 11.75 -23.69
N SER A 81 0.61 11.41 -24.71
CA SER A 81 -0.53 12.22 -25.13
C SER A 81 -1.64 12.21 -24.06
N LYS A 82 -2.62 13.07 -24.21
CA LYS A 82 -3.80 13.07 -23.32
C LYS A 82 -4.63 11.82 -23.52
N GLU A 83 -4.73 11.33 -24.75
CA GLU A 83 -5.45 10.12 -25.13
C GLU A 83 -4.81 8.88 -24.51
N GLU A 84 -3.48 8.78 -24.54
CA GLU A 84 -2.73 7.73 -23.88
C GLU A 84 -2.96 7.75 -22.35
N ALA A 85 -2.86 8.92 -21.74
CA ALA A 85 -3.12 9.08 -20.31
C ALA A 85 -4.55 8.65 -19.93
N LEU A 86 -5.56 9.02 -20.74
CA LEU A 86 -6.94 8.58 -20.51
C LEU A 86 -7.09 7.06 -20.64
N SER A 87 -6.44 6.44 -21.61
CA SER A 87 -6.45 4.99 -21.79
C SER A 87 -5.84 4.26 -20.58
N LYS A 88 -4.73 4.77 -20.06
CA LYS A 88 -4.09 4.20 -18.85
C LYS A 88 -4.94 4.39 -17.59
N VAL A 89 -5.56 5.54 -17.45
CA VAL A 89 -6.52 5.81 -16.36
C VAL A 89 -7.73 4.88 -16.44
N ASP A 90 -8.31 4.70 -17.64
CA ASP A 90 -9.44 3.79 -17.86
C ASP A 90 -9.09 2.36 -17.46
N LYS A 91 -7.94 1.86 -17.93
CA LYS A 91 -7.43 0.54 -17.58
C LYS A 91 -7.26 0.38 -16.06
N ALA A 92 -6.62 1.35 -15.41
CA ALA A 92 -6.38 1.29 -13.96
C ALA A 92 -7.68 1.36 -13.14
N LEU A 93 -8.66 2.17 -13.56
CA LEU A 93 -9.98 2.19 -12.94
C LEU A 93 -10.72 0.86 -13.10
N SER A 94 -10.58 0.21 -14.26
CA SER A 94 -11.16 -1.13 -14.46
C SER A 94 -10.57 -2.19 -13.53
N TRP A 95 -9.28 -2.13 -13.24
CA TRP A 95 -8.62 -3.02 -12.26
C TRP A 95 -9.22 -2.93 -10.86
N VAL A 96 -9.68 -1.74 -10.46
CA VAL A 96 -10.31 -1.52 -9.16
C VAL A 96 -11.85 -1.58 -9.20
N ASN A 97 -12.42 -2.19 -10.23
CA ASN A 97 -13.87 -2.34 -10.44
C ASN A 97 -14.63 -0.99 -10.45
N LEU A 98 -14.04 0.03 -11.09
CA LEU A 98 -14.66 1.33 -11.32
C LEU A 98 -14.76 1.60 -12.83
N GLN A 99 -15.84 2.25 -13.26
CA GLN A 99 -16.02 2.66 -14.65
C GLN A 99 -15.63 4.13 -14.81
N SER A 100 -14.79 4.42 -15.79
CA SER A 100 -14.28 5.78 -16.06
C SER A 100 -15.38 6.81 -16.26
N LYS A 101 -16.48 6.44 -16.95
CA LYS A 101 -17.64 7.32 -17.15
C LYS A 101 -18.25 7.82 -15.83
N ASP A 102 -18.16 7.01 -14.77
CA ASP A 102 -18.75 7.30 -13.46
C ASP A 102 -17.79 8.10 -12.55
N ILE A 103 -16.50 8.18 -12.91
CA ILE A 103 -15.44 8.75 -12.08
C ILE A 103 -14.87 10.03 -12.67
N LEU A 104 -14.52 10.04 -13.96
CA LEU A 104 -13.67 11.10 -14.54
C LEU A 104 -14.27 12.50 -14.44
N ASN A 105 -15.58 12.61 -14.46
CA ASN A 105 -16.31 13.88 -14.40
C ASN A 105 -16.68 14.32 -12.97
N LYS A 106 -16.40 13.50 -11.97
CA LYS A 106 -16.68 13.79 -10.55
C LYS A 106 -15.51 14.48 -9.87
N TYR A 107 -15.83 15.13 -8.77
CA TYR A 107 -14.89 15.62 -7.76
C TYR A 107 -14.74 14.57 -6.65
N SER A 108 -13.64 14.63 -5.88
CA SER A 108 -13.35 13.71 -4.77
C SER A 108 -14.50 13.57 -3.77
N PHE A 109 -15.08 14.67 -3.32
CA PHE A 109 -16.19 14.70 -2.37
C PHE A 109 -17.53 14.10 -2.89
N GLN A 110 -17.65 13.82 -4.18
CA GLN A 110 -18.81 13.19 -4.78
C GLN A 110 -18.76 11.66 -4.78
N LEU A 111 -17.65 11.08 -4.30
CA LEU A 111 -17.47 9.64 -4.20
C LEU A 111 -17.68 9.16 -2.76
N SER A 112 -18.12 7.90 -2.60
CA SER A 112 -18.03 7.24 -1.30
C SER A 112 -16.57 7.02 -0.90
N GLY A 113 -16.29 6.88 0.40
CA GLY A 113 -14.93 6.61 0.89
C GLY A 113 -14.25 5.44 0.17
N GLY A 114 -14.96 4.31 0.03
CA GLY A 114 -14.42 3.14 -0.68
C GLY A 114 -14.24 3.34 -2.20
N GLN A 115 -15.04 4.21 -2.84
CA GLN A 115 -14.80 4.58 -4.22
C GLN A 115 -13.55 5.45 -4.34
N LEU A 116 -13.40 6.45 -3.47
CA LEU A 116 -12.25 7.35 -3.47
C LEU A 116 -10.95 6.59 -3.19
N GLU A 117 -10.96 5.66 -2.24
CA GLU A 117 -9.82 4.80 -1.94
C GLU A 117 -9.42 3.96 -3.15
N ARG A 118 -10.37 3.34 -3.84
CA ARG A 118 -10.10 2.60 -5.07
C ARG A 118 -9.58 3.50 -6.20
N VAL A 119 -10.07 4.72 -6.34
CA VAL A 119 -9.52 5.71 -7.29
C VAL A 119 -8.08 6.05 -6.92
N TYR A 120 -7.78 6.20 -5.62
CA TYR A 120 -6.42 6.45 -5.15
C TYR A 120 -5.49 5.28 -5.48
N ILE A 121 -5.90 4.04 -5.19
CA ILE A 121 -5.16 2.84 -5.56
C ILE A 121 -4.92 2.80 -7.09
N ALA A 122 -5.96 3.05 -7.90
CA ALA A 122 -5.83 3.11 -9.36
C ALA A 122 -4.81 4.17 -9.81
N SER A 123 -4.74 5.32 -9.11
CA SER A 123 -3.76 6.38 -9.43
C SER A 123 -2.31 5.95 -9.22
N VAL A 124 -2.05 5.02 -8.32
CA VAL A 124 -0.72 4.41 -8.12
C VAL A 124 -0.47 3.31 -9.14
N LEU A 125 -1.45 2.42 -9.32
CA LEU A 125 -1.32 1.25 -10.21
C LEU A 125 -1.17 1.62 -11.69
N MET A 126 -1.78 2.73 -12.16
CA MET A 126 -1.65 3.18 -13.56
C MET A 126 -0.22 3.52 -13.97
N LEU A 127 0.66 3.74 -13.01
CA LEU A 127 2.09 4.00 -13.24
C LEU A 127 2.91 2.70 -13.34
N GLU A 128 2.28 1.54 -13.14
CA GLU A 128 2.86 0.20 -13.25
C GLU A 128 4.19 0.06 -12.45
N PRO A 129 4.24 0.45 -11.15
CA PRO A 129 5.47 0.46 -10.38
C PRO A 129 5.97 -0.97 -10.12
N LYS A 130 7.28 -1.19 -10.04
CA LYS A 130 7.87 -2.48 -9.68
C LYS A 130 7.65 -2.85 -8.21
N LEU A 131 7.68 -1.84 -7.33
CA LEU A 131 7.44 -1.97 -5.89
C LEU A 131 6.28 -1.08 -5.48
N ILE A 132 5.30 -1.64 -4.78
CA ILE A 132 4.22 -0.91 -4.13
C ILE A 132 4.42 -1.02 -2.62
N ILE A 133 4.59 0.12 -1.95
CA ILE A 133 4.58 0.21 -0.49
C ILE A 133 3.17 0.65 -0.08
N ALA A 134 2.46 -0.19 0.65
CA ALA A 134 1.09 0.05 1.09
C ALA A 134 1.04 0.14 2.63
N ASP A 135 0.79 1.35 3.14
CA ASP A 135 0.70 1.64 4.57
C ASP A 135 -0.76 1.69 5.00
N GLU A 136 -1.20 0.62 5.67
CA GLU A 136 -2.58 0.40 6.11
C GLU A 136 -3.62 0.58 4.98
N PRO A 137 -3.44 -0.08 3.82
CA PRO A 137 -4.16 0.22 2.58
C PRO A 137 -5.69 0.03 2.65
N VAL A 138 -6.21 -0.59 3.71
CA VAL A 138 -7.64 -0.89 3.87
C VAL A 138 -8.14 -0.58 5.29
N ALA A 139 -7.44 0.26 6.04
CA ALA A 139 -7.77 0.55 7.44
C ALA A 139 -9.12 1.26 7.62
N SER A 140 -9.57 2.00 6.62
CA SER A 140 -10.84 2.75 6.62
C SER A 140 -12.03 1.96 6.09
N LEU A 141 -11.81 0.74 5.60
CA LEU A 141 -12.85 -0.12 5.04
C LEU A 141 -13.38 -1.13 6.06
N ASP A 142 -14.64 -1.49 5.91
CA ASP A 142 -15.17 -2.68 6.59
C ASP A 142 -14.47 -3.96 6.09
N ALA A 143 -14.63 -5.04 6.84
CA ALA A 143 -13.90 -6.29 6.58
C ALA A 143 -14.16 -6.89 5.18
N LEU A 144 -15.38 -6.74 4.65
CA LEU A 144 -15.73 -7.28 3.33
C LEU A 144 -15.06 -6.48 2.22
N ASN A 145 -15.22 -5.15 2.25
CA ASN A 145 -14.63 -4.25 1.26
C ASN A 145 -13.08 -4.27 1.36
N GLY A 146 -12.53 -4.31 2.57
CA GLY A 146 -11.10 -4.43 2.79
C GLY A 146 -10.50 -5.72 2.20
N ASN A 147 -11.16 -6.86 2.38
CA ASN A 147 -10.73 -8.12 1.75
C ASN A 147 -10.78 -8.04 0.22
N GLN A 148 -11.83 -7.45 -0.35
CA GLN A 148 -11.94 -7.29 -1.81
C GLN A 148 -10.80 -6.43 -2.38
N VAL A 149 -10.42 -5.35 -1.72
CA VAL A 149 -9.29 -4.50 -2.12
C VAL A 149 -7.97 -5.25 -2.00
N MET A 150 -7.77 -6.03 -0.94
CA MET A 150 -6.55 -6.82 -0.76
C MET A 150 -6.44 -7.96 -1.77
N ASP A 151 -7.53 -8.68 -2.06
CA ASP A 151 -7.58 -9.73 -3.11
C ASP A 151 -7.25 -9.11 -4.48
N LEU A 152 -7.76 -7.93 -4.76
CA LEU A 152 -7.49 -7.17 -5.98
C LEU A 152 -6.02 -6.75 -6.09
N LEU A 153 -5.45 -6.15 -5.04
CA LEU A 153 -4.04 -5.75 -5.00
C LEU A 153 -3.13 -6.97 -5.22
N GLN A 154 -3.42 -8.09 -4.56
CA GLN A 154 -2.65 -9.32 -4.73
C GLN A 154 -2.73 -9.82 -6.18
N HIS A 155 -3.92 -9.85 -6.76
CA HIS A 155 -4.13 -10.31 -8.14
C HIS A 155 -3.31 -9.47 -9.12
N ILE A 156 -3.41 -8.14 -9.05
CA ILE A 156 -2.70 -7.20 -9.93
C ILE A 156 -1.18 -7.36 -9.78
N VAL A 157 -0.69 -7.43 -8.54
CA VAL A 157 0.75 -7.57 -8.25
C VAL A 157 1.30 -8.88 -8.83
N LEU A 158 0.56 -9.98 -8.69
CA LEU A 158 0.98 -11.27 -9.24
C LEU A 158 0.92 -11.30 -10.77
N GLU A 159 -0.14 -10.75 -11.37
CA GLU A 159 -0.31 -10.70 -12.84
C GLU A 159 0.78 -9.87 -13.52
N HIS A 160 1.21 -8.78 -12.89
CA HIS A 160 2.21 -7.86 -13.44
C HIS A 160 3.63 -8.07 -12.91
N GLY A 161 3.86 -9.10 -12.10
CA GLY A 161 5.19 -9.42 -11.55
C GLY A 161 5.75 -8.32 -10.64
N GLN A 162 4.87 -7.60 -9.94
CA GLN A 162 5.24 -6.52 -9.04
C GLN A 162 5.52 -7.05 -7.63
N THR A 163 6.20 -6.25 -6.80
CA THR A 163 6.39 -6.52 -5.38
C THR A 163 5.45 -5.65 -4.55
N LEU A 164 4.73 -6.24 -3.59
CA LEU A 164 3.88 -5.53 -2.65
C LEU A 164 4.45 -5.61 -1.23
N PHE A 165 4.85 -4.47 -0.68
CA PHE A 165 5.29 -4.34 0.71
C PHE A 165 4.16 -3.74 1.54
N ILE A 166 3.49 -4.58 2.33
CA ILE A 166 2.34 -4.17 3.15
C ILE A 166 2.80 -3.87 4.57
N ILE A 167 2.40 -2.71 5.07
CA ILE A 167 2.46 -2.33 6.47
C ILE A 167 1.04 -2.38 7.01
N THR A 168 0.80 -3.21 8.01
CA THR A 168 -0.52 -3.32 8.61
C THR A 168 -0.46 -3.89 10.02
N HIS A 169 -1.46 -3.59 10.80
CA HIS A 169 -1.73 -4.26 12.06
C HIS A 169 -2.70 -5.45 11.88
N ASN A 170 -3.24 -5.67 10.68
CA ASN A 170 -4.18 -6.77 10.41
C ASN A 170 -3.46 -8.07 10.09
N LEU A 171 -3.28 -8.91 11.11
CA LEU A 171 -2.60 -10.19 10.97
C LEU A 171 -3.29 -11.17 10.01
N SER A 172 -4.63 -11.11 9.90
CA SER A 172 -5.36 -11.97 8.96
C SER A 172 -4.98 -11.69 7.52
N HIS A 173 -4.78 -10.41 7.17
CA HIS A 173 -4.29 -10.02 5.85
C HIS A 173 -2.86 -10.50 5.63
N VAL A 174 -1.99 -10.37 6.64
CA VAL A 174 -0.60 -10.81 6.53
C VAL A 174 -0.50 -12.31 6.29
N LEU A 175 -1.21 -13.12 7.08
CA LEU A 175 -1.20 -14.58 6.96
C LEU A 175 -1.84 -15.08 5.65
N LYS A 176 -2.77 -14.32 5.07
CA LYS A 176 -3.43 -14.65 3.80
C LYS A 176 -2.62 -14.22 2.58
N TYR A 177 -2.02 -13.03 2.60
CA TYR A 177 -1.49 -12.37 1.40
C TYR A 177 0.04 -12.30 1.33
N CYS A 178 0.77 -12.43 2.46
CA CYS A 178 2.21 -12.24 2.48
C CYS A 178 2.97 -13.56 2.41
N GLN A 179 4.05 -13.59 1.61
CA GLN A 179 5.00 -14.71 1.57
C GLN A 179 6.12 -14.56 2.61
N TYR A 180 6.46 -13.30 2.99
CA TYR A 180 7.51 -12.98 3.95
C TYR A 180 7.03 -11.93 4.95
N ILE A 181 7.39 -12.07 6.20
CA ILE A 181 6.88 -11.24 7.30
C ILE A 181 8.05 -10.65 8.09
N TYR A 182 7.93 -9.37 8.43
CA TYR A 182 8.76 -8.68 9.41
C TYR A 182 7.90 -8.27 10.59
N VAL A 183 8.34 -8.58 11.81
CA VAL A 183 7.67 -8.19 13.05
C VAL A 183 8.46 -7.06 13.70
N LEU A 184 7.80 -5.92 13.85
CA LEU A 184 8.38 -4.72 14.46
C LEU A 184 7.84 -4.54 15.88
N LYS A 185 8.74 -4.30 16.82
CA LYS A 185 8.43 -3.94 18.20
C LYS A 185 9.37 -2.82 18.65
N GLU A 186 8.83 -1.73 19.18
CA GLU A 186 9.61 -0.61 19.74
C GLU A 186 10.75 -0.13 18.80
N GLY A 187 10.44 0.00 17.51
CA GLY A 187 11.41 0.45 16.50
C GLY A 187 12.39 -0.61 16.02
N GLN A 188 12.33 -1.85 16.53
CA GLN A 188 13.26 -2.91 16.15
C GLN A 188 12.55 -4.07 15.43
N ILE A 189 13.19 -4.64 14.41
CA ILE A 189 12.73 -5.89 13.80
C ILE A 189 13.18 -7.02 14.71
N ILE A 190 12.23 -7.59 15.47
CA ILE A 190 12.49 -8.66 16.46
C ILE A 190 12.36 -10.05 15.85
N GLU A 191 11.68 -10.19 14.73
CA GLU A 191 11.50 -11.46 14.04
C GLU A 191 11.23 -11.24 12.56
N ARG A 192 11.70 -12.13 11.71
CA ARG A 192 11.46 -12.13 10.27
C ARG A 192 11.53 -13.54 9.70
N GLY A 193 10.77 -13.80 8.67
CA GLY A 193 10.78 -15.11 8.01
C GLY A 193 9.73 -15.24 6.92
N ASN A 194 9.75 -16.37 6.23
CA ASN A 194 8.67 -16.73 5.31
C ASN A 194 7.42 -17.16 6.08
N ILE A 195 6.29 -17.30 5.38
CA ILE A 195 5.01 -17.65 5.99
C ILE A 195 5.03 -18.99 6.73
N ASN A 196 5.87 -19.94 6.33
CA ASN A 196 5.97 -21.26 6.97
C ASN A 196 6.62 -21.16 8.34
N HIS A 197 7.64 -20.28 8.50
CA HIS A 197 8.19 -19.96 9.81
C HIS A 197 7.07 -19.56 10.79
N PHE A 198 6.19 -18.64 10.39
CA PHE A 198 5.10 -18.15 11.24
C PHE A 198 3.96 -19.15 11.48
N LYS A 199 3.86 -20.20 10.67
CA LYS A 199 2.83 -21.23 10.82
C LYS A 199 3.28 -22.46 11.62
N TYR A 200 4.55 -22.81 11.58
CA TYR A 200 5.01 -24.14 11.98
C TYR A 200 6.22 -24.13 12.94
N GLU A 201 6.87 -22.98 13.16
CA GLU A 201 8.04 -22.88 14.02
C GLU A 201 7.74 -22.18 15.34
N HIS A 202 8.69 -22.26 16.29
CA HIS A 202 8.62 -21.49 17.54
C HIS A 202 8.90 -20.03 17.27
N LEU A 203 7.97 -19.19 17.66
CA LEU A 203 8.03 -17.75 17.42
C LEU A 203 8.55 -17.00 18.65
N HIS A 204 9.02 -15.78 18.42
CA HIS A 204 9.31 -14.86 19.50
C HIS A 204 8.06 -14.66 20.40
N PRO A 205 8.17 -14.61 21.73
CA PRO A 205 7.02 -14.52 22.65
C PRO A 205 6.07 -13.34 22.37
N TYR A 206 6.58 -12.25 21.83
CA TYR A 206 5.77 -11.12 21.40
C TYR A 206 4.93 -11.47 20.16
N THR A 207 5.52 -12.13 19.18
CA THR A 207 4.82 -12.56 17.95
C THR A 207 3.73 -13.57 18.27
N GLU A 208 4.02 -14.54 19.13
CA GLU A 208 3.01 -15.50 19.62
C GLU A 208 1.83 -14.80 20.27
N ARG A 209 2.09 -13.80 21.12
CA ARG A 209 1.02 -12.99 21.73
C ARG A 209 0.22 -12.22 20.68
N LEU A 210 0.86 -11.57 19.71
CA LEU A 210 0.16 -10.88 18.61
C LEU A 210 -0.80 -11.81 17.87
N ILE A 211 -0.36 -13.02 17.57
CA ILE A 211 -1.17 -14.03 16.88
C ILE A 211 -2.32 -14.51 17.77
N LYS A 212 -2.04 -14.84 19.02
CA LYS A 212 -3.01 -15.40 19.98
C LYS A 212 -4.13 -14.42 20.34
N TYR A 213 -3.82 -13.18 20.65
CA TYR A 213 -4.82 -12.18 21.02
C TYR A 213 -5.82 -11.90 19.88
N ARG A 214 -5.40 -12.00 18.62
CA ARG A 214 -6.31 -11.80 17.49
C ARG A 214 -7.11 -13.02 17.10
N THR A 215 -6.65 -14.22 17.40
CA THR A 215 -7.44 -15.45 17.25
C THR A 215 -8.54 -15.56 18.31
N GLN A 216 -8.31 -15.03 19.49
CA GLN A 216 -9.34 -14.96 20.56
C GLN A 216 -10.45 -13.97 20.23
N LEU A 217 -10.13 -12.77 19.75
CA LEU A 217 -11.13 -11.78 19.32
C LEU A 217 -12.04 -12.28 18.18
N LYS A 218 -11.60 -13.26 17.37
CA LYS A 218 -12.47 -13.89 16.38
C LYS A 218 -13.41 -14.94 16.97
N ARG A 219 -13.06 -15.61 18.06
CA ARG A 219 -13.95 -16.58 18.72
C ARG A 219 -15.07 -15.89 19.49
N ASP A 220 -14.77 -14.80 20.19
CA ASP A 220 -15.74 -14.03 20.98
C ASP A 220 -16.78 -13.25 20.11
N TYR A 221 -16.61 -13.21 18.79
CA TYR A 221 -17.56 -12.58 17.85
C TYR A 221 -18.48 -13.58 17.13
N TYR A 222 -18.25 -14.90 17.31
CA TYR A 222 -19.02 -15.98 16.66
C TYR A 222 -19.70 -16.94 17.65
N ASP A 223 -19.57 -16.71 18.97
CA ASP A 223 -20.37 -17.28 20.05
C ASP A 223 -21.37 -16.23 20.57
#